data_70b1f4bd9614cbf6699424d3a0dcc1d0
#
_entry.id   70b1f4bd9614cbf6699424d3a0dcc1d0
#
_cell.length_a   1.000
_cell.length_b   1.000
_cell.length_c   1.000
_cell.angle_alpha   90.00
_cell.angle_beta   90.00
_cell.angle_gamma   90.00
#
_symmetry.space_group_name_H-M   'P 1'
#
loop_
_entity.id
_entity.type
_entity.pdbx_description
1 polymer ?
#
loop_
_entity_poly.entity_id
_entity_poly.type
_entity_poly.pdbx_seq_one_letter_code
_entity_poly.pdbx_strand_id
1 'polypeptide(L)'
;QLDLPRLEKILDQLDQRDIRFVIATGNEIHRMRELLGHLASRVVLVVANGARIFENNKLIRAQTWDDAMVDKALAHFKGRECRDQFVVTGMNGGFVKEGTVFTELDKFMTPEMIERLYQRMNFVEDFQSDLFGGVLKMSMVVGEERSSSVLQEINDLFNGHIRAVSSGYGCIDILQAGVHKAWGL
;
A
#
# COMPACT_ATOMS: atom_id res chain seq x y z
N GLN A 1 6.16 -19.24 -5.39
CA GLN A 1 6.46 -19.30 -3.95
C GLN A 1 7.89 -18.83 -3.74
N LEU A 2 8.17 -18.03 -2.70
CA LEU A 2 9.52 -17.55 -2.38
C LEU A 2 10.34 -18.72 -1.78
N ASP A 3 11.54 -18.94 -2.31
CA ASP A 3 12.48 -19.93 -1.80
C ASP A 3 13.28 -19.31 -0.63
N LEU A 4 12.73 -19.41 0.58
CA LEU A 4 13.34 -18.85 1.79
C LEU A 4 14.72 -19.44 2.10
N PRO A 5 14.96 -20.78 2.02
CA PRO A 5 16.28 -21.35 2.25
C PRO A 5 17.35 -20.83 1.27
N ARG A 6 16.97 -20.59 0.02
CA ARG A 6 17.89 -19.99 -0.96
C ARG A 6 18.15 -18.52 -0.66
N LEU A 7 17.10 -17.77 -0.29
CA LEU A 7 17.26 -16.37 0.11
C LEU A 7 18.18 -16.24 1.31
N GLU A 8 18.01 -17.10 2.33
CA GLU A 8 18.85 -17.10 3.53
C GLU A 8 20.33 -17.27 3.19
N LYS A 9 20.67 -18.26 2.34
CA LYS A 9 22.06 -18.45 1.87
C LYS A 9 22.62 -17.23 1.12
N ILE A 10 21.78 -16.54 0.35
CA ILE A 10 22.19 -15.31 -0.33
C ILE A 10 22.46 -14.21 0.69
N LEU A 11 21.57 -14.03 1.67
CA LEU A 11 21.77 -13.04 2.73
C LEU A 11 23.03 -13.31 3.55
N ASP A 12 23.37 -14.59 3.85
CA ASP A 12 24.61 -14.93 4.52
C ASP A 12 25.85 -14.47 3.74
N GLN A 13 25.82 -14.61 2.41
CA GLN A 13 26.92 -14.16 1.56
C GLN A 13 27.02 -12.63 1.45
N LEU A 14 25.88 -11.94 1.49
CA LEU A 14 25.81 -10.48 1.46
C LEU A 14 26.31 -9.90 2.79
N ASP A 15 25.87 -10.49 3.92
CA ASP A 15 26.29 -10.06 5.27
C ASP A 15 27.82 -10.20 5.45
N GLN A 16 28.43 -11.30 4.92
CA GLN A 16 29.89 -11.48 4.94
C GLN A 16 30.67 -10.39 4.17
N ARG A 17 29.99 -9.69 3.26
CA ARG A 17 30.57 -8.62 2.42
C ARG A 17 30.12 -7.22 2.84
N ASP A 18 29.41 -7.11 3.94
CA ASP A 18 28.78 -5.85 4.41
C ASP A 18 27.86 -5.21 3.36
N ILE A 19 27.13 -6.06 2.61
CA ILE A 19 26.17 -5.62 1.58
C ILE A 19 24.74 -5.72 2.13
N ARG A 20 24.03 -4.59 2.18
CA ARG A 20 22.62 -4.57 2.58
C ARG A 20 21.70 -5.01 1.44
N PHE A 21 20.77 -5.89 1.75
CA PHE A 21 19.71 -6.29 0.82
C PHE A 21 18.45 -5.47 1.07
N VAL A 22 17.98 -4.77 0.04
CA VAL A 22 16.79 -3.91 0.13
C VAL A 22 15.67 -4.49 -0.73
N ILE A 23 14.47 -4.56 -0.17
CA ILE A 23 13.25 -4.95 -0.89
C ILE A 23 12.33 -3.72 -0.97
N ALA A 24 12.08 -3.22 -2.18
CA ALA A 24 11.17 -2.11 -2.42
C ALA A 24 9.86 -2.59 -3.08
N THR A 25 8.73 -2.38 -2.41
CA THR A 25 7.43 -2.94 -2.81
C THR A 25 6.25 -1.99 -2.55
N GLY A 26 5.14 -2.22 -3.26
CA GLY A 26 3.85 -1.61 -2.94
C GLY A 26 3.11 -2.30 -1.78
N ASN A 27 3.55 -3.49 -1.38
CA ASN A 27 2.95 -4.21 -0.26
C ASN A 27 3.18 -3.48 1.06
N GLU A 28 2.30 -3.79 2.02
CA GLU A 28 2.42 -3.35 3.40
C GLU A 28 3.37 -4.24 4.21
N ILE A 29 3.88 -3.70 5.33
CA ILE A 29 4.86 -4.37 6.20
C ILE A 29 4.39 -5.74 6.69
N HIS A 30 3.11 -5.88 7.02
CA HIS A 30 2.55 -7.16 7.47
C HIS A 30 2.70 -8.25 6.41
N ARG A 31 2.41 -7.91 5.16
CA ARG A 31 2.56 -8.84 4.04
C ARG A 31 4.01 -9.25 3.85
N MET A 32 4.93 -8.32 3.99
CA MET A 32 6.37 -8.62 3.85
C MET A 32 6.88 -9.50 4.98
N ARG A 33 6.43 -9.26 6.22
CA ARG A 33 6.75 -10.13 7.37
C ARG A 33 6.22 -11.54 7.19
N GLU A 34 5.03 -11.71 6.64
CA GLU A 34 4.49 -13.05 6.34
C GLU A 34 5.29 -13.77 5.25
N LEU A 35 5.67 -13.05 4.20
CA LEU A 35 6.41 -13.63 3.09
C LEU A 35 7.84 -14.03 3.47
N LEU A 36 8.50 -13.22 4.30
CA LEU A 36 9.90 -13.38 4.65
C LEU A 36 10.12 -14.16 5.95
N GLY A 37 9.09 -14.21 6.81
CA GLY A 37 9.21 -14.86 8.12
C GLY A 37 10.37 -14.26 8.95
N HIS A 38 11.24 -15.13 9.46
CA HIS A 38 12.40 -14.73 10.27
C HIS A 38 13.43 -13.88 9.49
N LEU A 39 13.46 -13.95 8.17
CA LEU A 39 14.38 -13.19 7.33
C LEU A 39 13.99 -11.70 7.21
N ALA A 40 12.79 -11.32 7.64
CA ALA A 40 12.33 -9.93 7.55
C ALA A 40 13.21 -8.92 8.32
N SER A 41 13.88 -9.38 9.39
CA SER A 41 14.81 -8.54 10.16
C SER A 41 16.18 -8.38 9.51
N ARG A 42 16.52 -9.21 8.52
CA ARG A 42 17.83 -9.19 7.84
C ARG A 42 17.85 -8.33 6.60
N VAL A 43 16.72 -7.74 6.23
CA VAL A 43 16.58 -6.93 5.02
C VAL A 43 16.05 -5.55 5.36
N VAL A 44 16.41 -4.57 4.55
CA VAL A 44 15.75 -3.26 4.58
C VAL A 44 14.46 -3.36 3.76
N LEU A 45 13.33 -2.97 4.33
CA LEU A 45 12.03 -3.02 3.69
C LEU A 45 11.53 -1.61 3.38
N VAL A 46 11.45 -1.29 2.11
CA VAL A 46 10.81 -0.08 1.59
C VAL A 46 9.40 -0.49 1.14
N VAL A 47 8.38 -0.21 1.95
CA VAL A 47 7.00 -0.69 1.78
C VAL A 47 6.04 0.46 1.49
N ALA A 48 4.78 0.13 1.21
CA ALA A 48 3.75 1.12 0.86
C ALA A 48 4.20 2.06 -0.27
N ASN A 49 4.81 1.51 -1.34
CA ASN A 49 5.36 2.26 -2.47
C ASN A 49 6.45 3.29 -2.10
N GLY A 50 7.12 3.11 -0.96
CA GLY A 50 8.17 4.02 -0.47
C GLY A 50 7.76 4.82 0.75
N ALA A 51 6.48 4.85 1.12
CA ALA A 51 5.99 5.67 2.23
C ALA A 51 6.52 5.24 3.60
N ARG A 52 6.98 3.99 3.77
CA ARG A 52 7.61 3.51 5.00
C ARG A 52 8.89 2.73 4.74
N ILE A 53 9.87 2.93 5.61
CA ILE A 53 11.15 2.22 5.59
C ILE A 53 11.36 1.53 6.92
N PHE A 54 11.66 0.24 6.88
CA PHE A 54 11.98 -0.57 8.06
C PHE A 54 13.37 -1.17 7.92
N GLU A 55 14.12 -1.16 9.00
CA GLU A 55 15.39 -1.87 9.16
C GLU A 55 15.36 -2.63 10.48
N ASN A 56 15.82 -3.88 10.49
CA ASN A 56 15.76 -4.74 11.67
C ASN A 56 14.35 -4.79 12.31
N ASN A 57 13.31 -4.85 11.49
CA ASN A 57 11.91 -4.79 11.88
C ASN A 57 11.46 -3.49 12.59
N LYS A 58 12.31 -2.47 12.69
CA LYS A 58 11.99 -1.17 13.28
C LYS A 58 11.65 -0.17 12.19
N LEU A 59 10.62 0.63 12.41
CA LEU A 59 10.29 1.74 11.53
C LEU A 59 11.38 2.82 11.64
N ILE A 60 12.05 3.10 10.50
CA ILE A 60 13.11 4.13 10.42
C ILE A 60 12.52 5.45 9.92
N ARG A 61 11.60 5.36 8.94
CA ARG A 61 11.00 6.55 8.34
C ARG A 61 9.58 6.24 7.87
N ALA A 62 8.71 7.22 8.03
CA ALA A 62 7.38 7.26 7.41
C ALA A 62 7.17 8.63 6.78
N GLN A 63 6.51 8.65 5.63
CA GLN A 63 6.06 9.86 4.96
C GLN A 63 4.54 9.76 4.81
N THR A 64 3.84 10.63 5.52
CA THR A 64 2.37 10.75 5.45
C THR A 64 1.98 11.92 4.57
N TRP A 65 0.77 11.88 4.06
CA TRP A 65 0.17 12.97 3.31
C TRP A 65 -0.08 14.19 4.19
N ASP A 66 -0.13 15.33 3.55
CA ASP A 66 -0.66 16.55 4.14
C ASP A 66 -2.18 16.41 4.39
N ASP A 67 -2.66 16.84 5.57
CA ASP A 67 -4.06 16.67 5.98
C ASP A 67 -5.05 17.34 5.00
N ALA A 68 -4.69 18.51 4.45
CA ALA A 68 -5.53 19.17 3.46
C ALA A 68 -5.68 18.36 2.16
N MET A 69 -4.66 17.59 1.78
CA MET A 69 -4.73 16.68 0.64
C MET A 69 -5.56 15.43 0.96
N VAL A 70 -5.48 14.94 2.20
CA VAL A 70 -6.33 13.85 2.68
C VAL A 70 -7.80 14.27 2.61
N ASP A 71 -8.16 15.40 3.20
CA ASP A 71 -9.53 15.91 3.23
C ASP A 71 -10.07 16.15 1.81
N LYS A 72 -9.26 16.72 0.93
CA LYS A 72 -9.62 16.89 -0.48
C LYS A 72 -9.91 15.58 -1.18
N ALA A 73 -9.09 14.55 -0.93
CA ALA A 73 -9.27 13.22 -1.52
C ALA A 73 -10.53 12.55 -0.97
N LEU A 74 -10.74 12.57 0.34
CA LEU A 74 -11.92 11.99 0.97
C LEU A 74 -13.21 12.67 0.46
N ALA A 75 -13.21 14.00 0.37
CA ALA A 75 -14.35 14.75 -0.18
C ALA A 75 -14.65 14.38 -1.63
N HIS A 76 -13.60 14.18 -2.45
CA HIS A 76 -13.74 13.81 -3.86
C HIS A 76 -14.36 12.40 -4.04
N PHE A 77 -13.95 11.45 -3.19
CA PHE A 77 -14.45 10.06 -3.29
C PHE A 77 -15.73 9.81 -2.50
N LYS A 78 -16.23 10.80 -1.77
CA LYS A 78 -17.45 10.68 -0.95
C LYS A 78 -18.64 10.22 -1.80
N GLY A 79 -19.31 9.16 -1.32
CA GLY A 79 -20.48 8.55 -1.97
C GLY A 79 -20.14 7.54 -3.07
N ARG A 80 -18.85 7.33 -3.38
CA ARG A 80 -18.40 6.33 -4.36
C ARG A 80 -17.41 5.32 -3.80
N GLU A 81 -17.15 5.36 -2.50
CA GLU A 81 -16.12 4.57 -1.82
C GLU A 81 -16.35 3.07 -1.97
N CYS A 82 -17.58 2.61 -1.75
CA CYS A 82 -17.93 1.18 -1.93
C CYS A 82 -17.86 0.75 -3.40
N ARG A 83 -18.38 1.60 -4.31
CA ARG A 83 -18.37 1.31 -5.75
C ARG A 83 -16.95 1.19 -6.30
N ASP A 84 -16.06 2.07 -5.88
CA ASP A 84 -14.69 2.13 -6.36
C ASP A 84 -13.74 1.31 -5.46
N GLN A 85 -14.30 0.60 -4.47
CA GLN A 85 -13.58 -0.26 -3.52
C GLN A 85 -12.38 0.49 -2.91
N PHE A 86 -12.68 1.70 -2.41
CA PHE A 86 -11.68 2.66 -1.97
C PHE A 86 -11.10 2.27 -0.61
N VAL A 87 -9.78 2.26 -0.53
CA VAL A 87 -9.02 1.90 0.66
C VAL A 87 -8.12 3.05 1.05
N VAL A 88 -8.17 3.46 2.30
CA VAL A 88 -7.19 4.37 2.90
C VAL A 88 -6.21 3.56 3.72
N THR A 89 -4.93 3.63 3.38
CA THR A 89 -3.85 3.02 4.16
C THR A 89 -3.17 4.09 5.00
N GLY A 90 -3.34 3.99 6.30
CA GLY A 90 -2.73 4.88 7.28
C GLY A 90 -1.68 4.18 8.13
N MET A 91 -1.10 4.92 9.07
CA MET A 91 -0.18 4.37 10.07
C MET A 91 -0.89 3.38 10.99
N ASN A 92 -2.19 3.57 11.25
CA ASN A 92 -3.02 2.73 12.11
C ASN A 92 -3.62 1.51 11.38
N GLY A 93 -3.39 1.34 10.07
CA GLY A 93 -3.87 0.19 9.30
C GLY A 93 -4.55 0.57 8.00
N GLY A 94 -5.25 -0.41 7.41
CA GLY A 94 -6.09 -0.22 6.23
C GLY A 94 -7.54 0.04 6.65
N PHE A 95 -8.20 1.00 6.01
CA PHE A 95 -9.58 1.41 6.29
C PHE A 95 -10.41 1.35 5.02
N VAL A 96 -11.61 0.83 5.15
CA VAL A 96 -12.61 0.75 4.07
C VAL A 96 -13.98 1.13 4.61
N LYS A 97 -14.83 1.66 3.75
CA LYS A 97 -16.20 1.98 4.13
C LYS A 97 -17.00 0.68 4.36
N GLU A 98 -17.85 0.66 5.38
CA GLU A 98 -18.81 -0.42 5.60
C GLU A 98 -19.65 -0.66 4.34
N GLY A 99 -19.92 -1.95 4.05
CA GLY A 99 -20.59 -2.36 2.83
C GLY A 99 -19.68 -2.48 1.60
N THR A 100 -18.39 -2.16 1.70
CA THR A 100 -17.44 -2.41 0.60
C THR A 100 -17.25 -3.92 0.41
N VAL A 101 -17.50 -4.38 -0.81
CA VAL A 101 -17.23 -5.74 -1.25
C VAL A 101 -16.15 -5.68 -2.32
N PHE A 102 -15.02 -6.31 -2.08
CA PHE A 102 -13.96 -6.41 -3.07
C PHE A 102 -14.35 -7.47 -4.10
N THR A 103 -14.64 -7.01 -5.30
CA THR A 103 -14.84 -7.85 -6.47
C THR A 103 -13.52 -8.01 -7.21
N GLU A 104 -13.36 -9.06 -7.98
CA GLU A 104 -12.18 -9.28 -8.83
C GLU A 104 -10.87 -9.62 -8.11
N LEU A 105 -10.83 -9.64 -6.78
CA LEU A 105 -9.63 -10.07 -6.05
C LEU A 105 -9.25 -11.53 -6.36
N ASP A 106 -10.23 -12.36 -6.68
CA ASP A 106 -10.05 -13.76 -7.09
C ASP A 106 -9.24 -13.93 -8.38
N LYS A 107 -9.12 -12.87 -9.17
CA LYS A 107 -8.27 -12.86 -10.37
C LYS A 107 -6.76 -12.94 -10.04
N PHE A 108 -6.36 -12.54 -8.83
CA PHE A 108 -4.95 -12.47 -8.44
C PHE A 108 -4.65 -12.85 -6.98
N MET A 109 -5.68 -13.21 -6.20
CA MET A 109 -5.56 -13.63 -4.80
C MET A 109 -6.26 -14.97 -4.59
N THR A 110 -5.71 -15.82 -3.71
CA THR A 110 -6.41 -17.03 -3.27
C THR A 110 -7.49 -16.68 -2.25
N PRO A 111 -8.50 -17.56 -2.03
CA PRO A 111 -9.53 -17.35 -1.02
C PRO A 111 -8.97 -17.02 0.38
N GLU A 112 -7.91 -17.72 0.78
CA GLU A 112 -7.27 -17.50 2.08
C GLU A 112 -6.57 -16.12 2.16
N MET A 113 -6.04 -15.63 1.03
CA MET A 113 -5.45 -14.28 0.97
C MET A 113 -6.53 -13.22 1.08
N ILE A 114 -7.69 -13.43 0.45
CA ILE A 114 -8.85 -12.53 0.49
C ILE A 114 -9.39 -12.48 1.92
N GLU A 115 -9.59 -13.63 2.57
CA GLU A 115 -10.03 -13.70 3.97
C GLU A 115 -9.11 -12.91 4.90
N ARG A 116 -7.79 -13.12 4.78
CA ARG A 116 -6.79 -12.37 5.56
C ARG A 116 -6.80 -10.87 5.26
N LEU A 117 -7.09 -10.48 4.03
CA LEU A 117 -7.25 -9.06 3.69
C LEU A 117 -8.42 -8.45 4.46
N TYR A 118 -9.59 -9.09 4.43
CA TYR A 118 -10.77 -8.63 5.17
C TYR A 118 -10.53 -8.56 6.68
N GLN A 119 -9.86 -9.56 7.26
CA GLN A 119 -9.53 -9.59 8.71
C GLN A 119 -8.61 -8.45 9.14
N ARG A 120 -7.87 -7.83 8.21
CA ARG A 120 -6.93 -6.73 8.48
C ARG A 120 -7.46 -5.36 8.16
N MET A 121 -8.63 -5.29 7.53
CA MET A 121 -9.27 -4.01 7.23
C MET A 121 -10.13 -3.54 8.39
N ASN A 122 -10.05 -2.27 8.69
CA ASN A 122 -10.96 -1.59 9.59
C ASN A 122 -12.15 -1.10 8.75
N PHE A 123 -13.32 -1.68 8.98
CA PHE A 123 -14.55 -1.25 8.35
C PHE A 123 -15.13 -0.08 9.16
N VAL A 124 -15.35 1.05 8.50
CA VAL A 124 -15.81 2.29 9.15
C VAL A 124 -17.07 2.82 8.44
N GLU A 125 -17.97 3.40 9.21
CA GLU A 125 -19.18 4.02 8.67
C GLU A 125 -18.84 5.22 7.77
N ASP A 126 -17.92 6.07 8.24
CA ASP A 126 -17.38 7.19 7.46
C ASP A 126 -15.87 7.33 7.68
N PHE A 127 -15.17 7.81 6.67
CA PHE A 127 -13.76 8.15 6.79
C PHE A 127 -13.58 9.47 7.55
N GLN A 128 -12.77 9.41 8.61
CA GLN A 128 -12.34 10.55 9.41
C GLN A 128 -10.82 10.55 9.45
N SER A 129 -10.19 11.70 9.16
CA SER A 129 -8.73 11.80 8.98
C SER A 129 -7.92 11.42 10.22
N ASP A 130 -8.47 11.64 11.42
CA ASP A 130 -7.86 11.27 12.70
C ASP A 130 -7.77 9.75 12.94
N LEU A 131 -8.65 8.96 12.32
CA LEU A 131 -8.60 7.49 12.42
C LEU A 131 -7.29 6.90 11.87
N PHE A 132 -6.73 7.52 10.85
CA PHE A 132 -5.64 6.93 10.08
C PHE A 132 -4.27 7.04 10.75
N GLY A 133 -4.09 7.97 11.69
CA GLY A 133 -2.79 8.30 12.30
C GLY A 133 -1.77 8.86 11.30
N GLY A 134 -2.28 9.44 10.20
CA GLY A 134 -1.52 9.87 9.03
C GLY A 134 -1.66 8.90 7.86
N VAL A 135 -2.04 9.41 6.68
CA VAL A 135 -2.26 8.63 5.46
C VAL A 135 -0.95 8.39 4.74
N LEU A 136 -0.69 7.15 4.38
CA LEU A 136 0.49 6.71 3.63
C LEU A 136 0.22 6.64 2.13
N LYS A 137 -0.91 6.04 1.78
CA LYS A 137 -1.43 5.93 0.42
C LYS A 137 -2.93 5.70 0.46
N MET A 138 -3.58 5.92 -0.67
CA MET A 138 -4.92 5.43 -0.93
C MET A 138 -4.87 4.46 -2.11
N SER A 139 -5.86 3.59 -2.24
CA SER A 139 -5.96 2.69 -3.37
C SER A 139 -7.42 2.37 -3.67
N MET A 140 -7.68 1.88 -4.87
CA MET A 140 -9.02 1.47 -5.29
C MET A 140 -8.96 0.36 -6.32
N VAL A 141 -10.07 -0.34 -6.45
CA VAL A 141 -10.28 -1.36 -7.50
C VAL A 141 -11.48 -0.92 -8.33
N VAL A 142 -11.23 -0.43 -9.52
CA VAL A 142 -12.27 0.16 -10.38
C VAL A 142 -12.58 -0.66 -11.63
N GLY A 143 -11.86 -1.76 -11.82
CA GLY A 143 -11.88 -2.55 -13.04
C GLY A 143 -11.05 -1.95 -14.17
N GLU A 144 -10.61 -2.80 -15.10
CA GLU A 144 -9.69 -2.39 -16.17
C GLU A 144 -10.30 -1.35 -17.11
N GLU A 145 -11.60 -1.48 -17.41
CA GLU A 145 -12.31 -0.57 -18.31
C GLU A 145 -12.33 0.89 -17.82
N ARG A 146 -12.40 1.08 -16.49
CA ARG A 146 -12.49 2.40 -15.86
C ARG A 146 -11.15 2.95 -15.40
N SER A 147 -10.12 2.12 -15.32
CA SER A 147 -8.84 2.49 -14.69
C SER A 147 -8.19 3.69 -15.34
N SER A 148 -8.17 3.77 -16.68
CA SER A 148 -7.55 4.90 -17.41
C SER A 148 -8.25 6.22 -17.16
N SER A 149 -9.59 6.25 -17.17
CA SER A 149 -10.36 7.48 -16.93
C SER A 149 -10.25 7.96 -15.49
N VAL A 150 -10.26 7.03 -14.51
CA VAL A 150 -10.09 7.37 -13.09
C VAL A 150 -8.66 7.83 -12.79
N LEU A 151 -7.65 7.23 -13.42
CA LEU A 151 -6.26 7.70 -13.33
C LEU A 151 -6.13 9.16 -13.80
N GLN A 152 -6.70 9.48 -14.94
CA GLN A 152 -6.66 10.84 -15.47
C GLN A 152 -7.43 11.80 -14.55
N GLU A 153 -8.64 11.46 -14.12
CA GLU A 153 -9.45 12.23 -13.19
C GLU A 153 -8.65 12.64 -11.94
N ILE A 154 -7.99 11.67 -11.30
CA ILE A 154 -7.22 11.92 -10.07
C ILE A 154 -5.99 12.79 -10.34
N ASN A 155 -5.24 12.50 -11.39
CA ASN A 155 -4.04 13.25 -11.71
C ASN A 155 -4.35 14.72 -12.06
N ASP A 156 -5.46 14.96 -12.78
CA ASP A 156 -5.94 16.31 -13.09
C ASP A 156 -6.40 17.06 -11.84
N LEU A 157 -7.15 16.39 -10.95
CA LEU A 157 -7.69 16.98 -9.73
C LEU A 157 -6.60 17.50 -8.78
N PHE A 158 -5.52 16.75 -8.63
CA PHE A 158 -4.48 17.02 -7.64
C PHE A 158 -3.28 17.79 -8.20
N ASN A 159 -3.25 18.06 -9.51
CA ASN A 159 -2.27 18.92 -10.16
C ASN A 159 -0.81 18.69 -9.71
N GLY A 160 -0.40 17.42 -9.66
CA GLY A 160 0.97 17.01 -9.34
C GLY A 160 1.30 16.88 -7.85
N HIS A 161 0.40 17.24 -6.91
CA HIS A 161 0.62 17.01 -5.46
C HIS A 161 0.41 15.55 -5.06
N ILE A 162 -0.48 14.88 -5.77
CA ILE A 162 -0.78 13.45 -5.62
C ILE A 162 -0.71 12.82 -7.01
N ARG A 163 -0.25 11.60 -7.07
CA ARG A 163 -0.12 10.84 -8.30
C ARG A 163 -0.87 9.52 -8.20
N ALA A 164 -1.78 9.29 -9.11
CA ALA A 164 -2.39 8.00 -9.33
C ALA A 164 -1.56 7.19 -10.33
N VAL A 165 -1.35 5.92 -10.02
CA VAL A 165 -0.64 4.96 -10.89
C VAL A 165 -1.41 3.65 -10.94
N SER A 166 -1.40 3.00 -12.11
CA SER A 166 -1.96 1.66 -12.25
C SER A 166 -1.05 0.64 -11.57
N SER A 167 -1.65 -0.26 -10.80
CA SER A 167 -0.97 -1.42 -10.22
C SER A 167 -1.42 -2.75 -10.83
N GLY A 168 -2.14 -2.70 -11.96
CA GLY A 168 -2.65 -3.85 -12.70
C GLY A 168 -4.06 -4.29 -12.26
N TYR A 169 -4.73 -5.08 -13.09
CA TYR A 169 -6.05 -5.67 -12.79
C TYR A 169 -7.12 -4.65 -12.36
N GLY A 170 -7.09 -3.45 -12.95
CA GLY A 170 -8.02 -2.37 -12.57
C GLY A 170 -7.76 -1.75 -11.20
N CYS A 171 -6.65 -2.09 -10.55
CA CYS A 171 -6.22 -1.47 -9.30
C CYS A 171 -5.45 -0.17 -9.56
N ILE A 172 -5.70 0.83 -8.75
CA ILE A 172 -5.05 2.13 -8.78
C ILE A 172 -4.46 2.42 -7.40
N ASP A 173 -3.17 2.71 -7.35
CA ASP A 173 -2.51 3.28 -6.17
C ASP A 173 -2.45 4.80 -6.31
N ILE A 174 -2.81 5.51 -5.25
CA ILE A 174 -2.81 6.97 -5.15
C ILE A 174 -1.75 7.34 -4.12
N LEU A 175 -0.72 8.05 -4.57
CA LEU A 175 0.50 8.28 -3.83
C LEU A 175 0.79 9.77 -3.71
N GLN A 176 1.42 10.20 -2.63
CA GLN A 176 1.97 11.54 -2.54
C GLN A 176 3.07 11.72 -3.60
N ALA A 177 3.09 12.87 -4.26
CA ALA A 177 4.12 13.19 -5.24
C ALA A 177 5.52 13.17 -4.59
N GLY A 178 6.48 12.60 -5.31
CA GLY A 178 7.84 12.42 -4.80
C GLY A 178 8.05 11.22 -3.89
N VAL A 179 6.97 10.59 -3.38
CA VAL A 179 7.06 9.35 -2.59
C VAL A 179 6.91 8.16 -3.54
N HIS A 180 7.99 7.46 -3.75
CA HIS A 180 8.05 6.26 -4.60
C HIS A 180 9.16 5.32 -4.12
N LYS A 181 9.22 4.12 -4.65
CA LYS A 181 10.17 3.09 -4.20
C LYS A 181 11.62 3.57 -4.20
N ALA A 182 12.05 4.34 -5.21
CA ALA A 182 13.41 4.88 -5.28
C ALA A 182 13.66 6.02 -4.28
N TRP A 183 12.63 6.67 -3.76
CA TRP A 183 12.79 7.66 -2.68
C TRP A 183 13.17 7.00 -1.35
N GLY A 184 12.81 5.73 -1.16
CA GLY A 184 13.12 4.96 0.03
C GLY A 184 14.51 4.30 0.02
N LEU A 185 15.22 4.40 -1.11
CA LEU A 185 16.58 3.85 -1.28
C LEU A 185 17.63 4.92 -0.97
#